data_b4b42677c5ec77bffaac3a70ed7f25f1
#
_entry.id   b4b42677c5ec77bffaac3a70ed7f25f1
#
_cell.length_a   1.000
_cell.length_b   1.000
_cell.length_c   1.000
_cell.angle_alpha   90.00
_cell.angle_beta   90.00
_cell.angle_gamma   90.00
#
_symmetry.space_group_name_H-M   'P 1'
#
loop_
_entity.id
_entity.type
_entity.pdbx_description
1 polymer ?
#
loop_
_entity_poly.entity_id
_entity_poly.type
_entity_poly.pdbx_seq_one_letter_code
_entity_poly.pdbx_strand_id
1 'polypeptide(L)'
;LDDGKLIMLWSSFRKQDGKYAIGQAISASGDILGPWVQEPETLNSDDGGHAMVFKDLKGRLMISYHAPNSQTEHPVITPIYIKDGKFVALN
;
A
#
# COMPACT_ATOMS: atom_id res chain seq x y z
N LEU A 1 11.84 -4.33 -3.76
CA LEU A 1 12.40 -4.90 -2.54
C LEU A 1 13.87 -5.24 -2.72
N ASP A 2 14.58 -5.34 -1.61
CA ASP A 2 16.03 -5.63 -1.61
C ASP A 2 16.35 -7.00 -2.22
N ASP A 3 15.42 -7.95 -2.16
CA ASP A 3 15.60 -9.29 -2.73
C ASP A 3 15.22 -9.37 -4.22
N GLY A 4 14.93 -8.24 -4.86
CA GLY A 4 14.59 -8.16 -6.26
C GLY A 4 13.12 -8.34 -6.60
N LYS A 5 12.28 -8.68 -5.63
CA LYS A 5 10.83 -8.76 -5.84
C LYS A 5 10.24 -7.36 -5.99
N LEU A 6 9.11 -7.27 -6.69
CA LEU A 6 8.39 -6.01 -6.88
C LEU A 6 7.07 -6.04 -6.12
N ILE A 7 6.73 -4.92 -5.50
CA ILE A 7 5.40 -4.70 -4.91
C ILE A 7 4.75 -3.53 -5.64
N MET A 8 3.53 -3.75 -6.11
CA MET A 8 2.71 -2.70 -6.69
C MET A 8 1.61 -2.33 -5.69
N LEU A 9 1.54 -1.05 -5.35
CA LEU A 9 0.41 -0.51 -4.59
C LEU A 9 -0.60 0.09 -5.55
N TRP A 10 -1.86 -0.16 -5.29
CA TRP A 10 -2.94 0.42 -6.10
C TRP A 10 -4.13 0.71 -5.19
N SER A 11 -4.98 1.63 -5.62
CA SER A 11 -6.10 2.09 -4.80
C SER A 11 -7.40 1.96 -5.57
N SER A 12 -8.43 1.50 -4.89
CA SER A 12 -9.77 1.34 -5.45
C SER A 12 -10.78 1.23 -4.32
N PHE A 13 -12.05 1.11 -4.68
CA PHE A 13 -13.13 0.97 -3.72
C PHE A 13 -13.39 -0.50 -3.43
N ARG A 14 -13.51 -0.85 -2.15
CA ARG A 14 -13.80 -2.22 -1.73
C ARG A 14 -15.27 -2.53 -1.98
N LYS A 15 -15.55 -3.77 -2.40
CA LYS A 15 -16.93 -4.22 -2.63
C LYS A 15 -17.73 -4.33 -1.35
N GLN A 16 -17.07 -4.76 -0.25
CA GLN A 16 -17.76 -5.05 0.99
C GLN A 16 -18.31 -3.81 1.70
N ASP A 17 -17.72 -2.63 1.51
CA ASP A 17 -18.16 -1.42 2.22
C ASP A 17 -18.12 -0.15 1.35
N GLY A 18 -17.66 -0.25 0.11
CA GLY A 18 -17.56 0.90 -0.78
C GLY A 18 -16.48 1.91 -0.39
N LYS A 19 -15.66 1.62 0.60
CA LYS A 19 -14.62 2.53 1.04
C LYS A 19 -13.40 2.44 0.16
N TYR A 20 -12.68 3.56 0.04
CA TYR A 20 -11.43 3.63 -0.67
C TYR A 20 -10.35 2.91 0.13
N ALA A 21 -9.50 2.16 -0.56
CA ALA A 21 -8.50 1.34 0.11
C ALA A 21 -7.28 1.11 -0.79
N ILE A 22 -6.18 0.75 -0.16
CA ILE A 22 -4.91 0.46 -0.82
C ILE A 22 -4.72 -1.06 -0.85
N GLY A 23 -4.57 -1.60 -2.04
CA GLY A 23 -4.21 -3.00 -2.24
C GLY A 23 -2.74 -3.14 -2.59
N GLN A 24 -2.23 -4.36 -2.49
CA GLN A 24 -0.87 -4.67 -2.93
C GLN A 24 -0.85 -5.96 -3.74
N ALA A 25 -0.02 -5.97 -4.78
CA ALA A 25 0.25 -7.14 -5.58
C ALA A 25 1.76 -7.35 -5.66
N ILE A 26 2.20 -8.60 -5.66
CA ILE A 26 3.61 -8.95 -5.61
C ILE A 26 4.02 -9.70 -6.87
N SER A 27 5.11 -9.25 -7.51
CA SER A 27 5.81 -10.01 -8.55
C SER A 27 7.03 -10.66 -7.91
N ALA A 28 6.92 -11.95 -7.59
CA ALA A 28 7.99 -12.68 -6.95
C ALA A 28 9.18 -12.91 -7.88
N SER A 29 8.94 -12.87 -9.21
CA SER A 29 10.03 -12.99 -10.19
C SER A 29 10.91 -11.75 -10.27
N GLY A 30 10.41 -10.60 -9.81
CA GLY A 30 11.07 -9.32 -10.00
C GLY A 30 10.87 -8.71 -11.38
N ASP A 31 10.09 -9.37 -12.24
CA ASP A 31 9.77 -8.89 -13.58
C ASP A 31 8.50 -8.04 -13.53
N ILE A 32 8.52 -6.89 -14.20
CA ILE A 32 7.36 -6.01 -14.24
C ILE A 32 6.17 -6.65 -14.96
N LEU A 33 6.43 -7.63 -15.84
CA LEU A 33 5.37 -8.40 -16.48
C LEU A 33 4.77 -9.46 -15.55
N GLY A 34 5.38 -9.68 -14.39
CA GLY A 34 4.88 -10.61 -13.39
C GLY A 34 5.42 -12.03 -13.53
N PRO A 35 4.60 -13.03 -13.20
CA PRO A 35 3.20 -12.89 -12.78
C PRO A 35 3.02 -12.14 -11.48
N TRP A 36 1.89 -11.44 -11.36
CA TRP A 36 1.51 -10.68 -10.17
C TRP A 36 0.51 -11.46 -9.35
N VAL A 37 0.73 -11.52 -8.04
CA VAL A 37 -0.21 -12.14 -7.10
C VAL A 37 -0.80 -11.03 -6.24
N GLN A 38 -2.12 -10.88 -6.31
CA GLN A 38 -2.88 -9.91 -5.52
C GLN A 38 -3.06 -10.43 -4.11
N GLU A 39 -2.67 -9.63 -3.11
CA GLU A 39 -2.96 -9.93 -1.72
C GLU A 39 -4.46 -9.72 -1.45
N PRO A 40 -5.11 -10.63 -0.72
CA PRO A 40 -6.55 -10.52 -0.49
C PRO A 40 -6.94 -9.41 0.46
N GLU A 41 -6.06 -9.03 1.39
CA GLU A 41 -6.35 -8.01 2.39
C GLU A 41 -5.86 -6.64 1.93
N THR A 42 -6.63 -5.60 2.24
CA THR A 42 -6.20 -4.22 2.00
C THR A 42 -5.22 -3.77 3.10
N LEU A 43 -4.39 -2.78 2.80
CA LEU A 43 -3.42 -2.26 3.77
C LEU A 43 -4.09 -1.40 4.84
N ASN A 44 -5.25 -0.83 4.54
CA ASN A 44 -5.91 0.12 5.43
C ASN A 44 -7.42 -0.09 5.43
N SER A 45 -8.08 0.52 6.43
CA SER A 45 -9.53 0.48 6.56
C SER A 45 -10.12 1.84 6.93
N ASP A 46 -9.40 2.93 6.63
CA ASP A 46 -9.76 4.30 7.00
C ASP A 46 -10.29 5.13 5.82
N ASP A 47 -10.76 4.46 4.76
CA ASP A 47 -11.26 5.11 3.55
C ASP A 47 -10.16 5.93 2.85
N GLY A 48 -8.93 5.45 2.89
CA GLY A 48 -7.78 6.15 2.34
C GLY A 48 -7.16 5.48 1.14
N GLY A 49 -6.48 6.26 0.34
CA GLY A 49 -5.80 5.76 -0.85
C GLY A 49 -4.86 6.78 -1.48
N HIS A 50 -4.47 6.51 -2.72
CA HIS A 50 -3.52 7.32 -3.48
C HIS A 50 -2.16 7.35 -2.79
N ALA A 51 -1.62 6.16 -2.53
CA ALA A 51 -0.45 6.00 -1.68
C ALA A 51 0.87 6.16 -2.43
N MET A 52 1.87 6.65 -1.70
CA MET A 52 3.26 6.65 -2.14
C MET A 52 4.13 6.14 -0.99
N VAL A 53 5.06 5.25 -1.29
CA VAL A 53 6.05 4.77 -0.32
C VAL A 53 7.37 5.51 -0.57
N PHE A 54 8.01 5.96 0.50
CA PHE A 54 9.27 6.68 0.41
C PHE A 54 10.13 6.40 1.65
N LYS A 55 11.40 6.76 1.59
CA LYS A 55 12.29 6.74 2.76
C LYS A 55 12.46 8.16 3.27
N ASP A 56 12.37 8.34 4.59
CA ASP A 56 12.63 9.64 5.21
C ASP A 56 14.14 9.90 5.31
N LEU A 57 14.50 11.05 5.86
CA LEU A 57 15.92 11.45 5.96
C LEU A 57 16.72 10.54 6.91
N LYS A 58 16.05 9.76 7.76
CA LYS A 58 16.69 8.78 8.65
C LYS A 58 16.70 7.38 8.05
N GLY A 59 16.25 7.23 6.80
CA GLY A 59 16.22 5.94 6.13
C GLY A 59 15.04 5.05 6.51
N ARG A 60 14.06 5.58 7.24
CA ARG A 60 12.86 4.80 7.62
C ARG A 60 11.90 4.72 6.44
N LEU A 61 11.32 3.54 6.24
CA LEU A 61 10.32 3.34 5.20
C LEU A 61 8.99 3.92 5.66
N MET A 62 8.43 4.80 4.85
CA MET A 62 7.21 5.55 5.16
C MET A 62 6.20 5.39 4.04
N ILE A 63 4.93 5.58 4.37
CA ILE A 63 3.85 5.67 3.39
C ILE A 63 3.10 6.97 3.61
N SER A 64 2.73 7.62 2.52
CA SER A 64 1.81 8.76 2.53
C SER A 64 0.58 8.41 1.71
N TYR A 65 -0.58 8.81 2.18
CA TYR A 65 -1.86 8.67 1.47
C TYR A 65 -2.85 9.68 2.02
N HIS A 66 -4.01 9.79 1.43
CA HIS A 66 -5.04 10.66 1.97
C HIS A 66 -6.17 9.83 2.58
N ALA A 67 -6.79 10.35 3.64
CA ALA A 67 -7.95 9.74 4.30
C ALA A 67 -8.72 10.80 5.09
N PRO A 68 -10.06 10.66 5.22
CA PRO A 68 -10.90 9.77 4.43
C PRO A 68 -11.06 10.27 2.99
N ASN A 69 -11.64 9.48 2.09
CA ASN A 69 -11.88 9.88 0.70
C ASN A 69 -13.18 10.70 0.62
N SER A 70 -13.12 11.91 1.13
CA SER A 70 -14.27 12.82 1.24
C SER A 70 -13.78 14.27 1.23
N GLN A 71 -14.70 15.22 1.44
CA GLN A 71 -14.35 16.64 1.51
C GLN A 71 -13.45 17.00 2.68
N THR A 72 -13.36 16.13 3.68
CA THR A 72 -12.50 16.33 4.86
C THR A 72 -11.19 15.55 4.76
N GLU A 73 -10.84 15.07 3.58
CA GLU A 73 -9.59 14.31 3.41
C GLU A 73 -8.37 15.15 3.79
N HIS A 74 -7.39 14.48 4.36
CA HIS A 74 -6.13 15.09 4.75
C HIS A 74 -5.00 14.07 4.55
N PRO A 75 -3.74 14.54 4.47
CA PRO A 75 -2.61 13.62 4.32
C PRO A 75 -2.39 12.81 5.60
N VAL A 76 -2.07 11.54 5.40
CA VAL A 76 -1.61 10.64 6.46
C VAL A 76 -0.21 10.20 6.08
N ILE A 77 0.73 10.36 7.00
CA ILE A 77 2.13 9.96 6.82
C ILE A 77 2.52 9.11 8.02
N THR A 78 2.92 7.87 7.78
CA THR A 78 3.21 6.93 8.85
C THR A 78 4.27 5.93 8.42
N PRO A 79 5.01 5.33 9.35
CA PRO A 79 5.91 4.22 9.00
C PRO A 79 5.13 3.05 8.42
N ILE A 80 5.77 2.32 7.51
CA ILE A 80 5.23 1.08 6.97
C ILE A 80 6.32 0.02 7.03
N TYR A 81 5.92 -1.23 7.27
CA TYR A 81 6.85 -2.33 7.48
C TYR A 81 6.64 -3.42 6.45
N ILE A 82 7.73 -4.12 6.13
CA ILE A 82 7.71 -5.28 5.24
C ILE A 82 7.94 -6.53 6.09
N LYS A 83 7.11 -7.54 5.89
CA LYS A 83 7.25 -8.84 6.55
C LYS A 83 6.79 -9.92 5.57
N ASP A 84 7.57 -10.99 5.45
CA ASP A 84 7.26 -12.12 4.58
C ASP A 84 7.06 -11.69 3.11
N GLY A 85 7.85 -10.71 2.66
CA GLY A 85 7.85 -10.26 1.26
C GLY A 85 6.71 -9.35 0.87
N LYS A 86 5.97 -8.80 1.83
CA LYS A 86 4.86 -7.89 1.55
C LYS A 86 4.75 -6.82 2.63
N PHE A 87 3.99 -5.77 2.35
CA PHE A 87 3.72 -4.74 3.35
C PHE A 87 2.75 -5.24 4.42
N VAL A 88 3.02 -4.87 5.67
CA VAL A 88 2.15 -5.16 6.81
C VAL A 88 1.01 -4.14 6.82
N ALA A 89 -0.20 -4.60 7.15
CA ALA A 89 -1.38 -3.74 7.22
C ALA A 89 -1.17 -2.58 8.20
N LEU A 90 -1.70 -1.40 7.82
CA LEU A 90 -1.57 -0.17 8.61
C LEU A 90 -2.58 -0.13 9.77
N ASN A 91 -3.75 -0.72 9.57
CA ASN A 91 -4.82 -0.74 10.58
C ASN A 91 -5.82 -1.86 10.32
#